data_4810d9fdeba41ebe87e6cdb380efa089
#
_entry.id   4810d9fdeba41ebe87e6cdb380efa089
#
_cell.length_a   1.000
_cell.length_b   1.000
_cell.length_c   1.000
_cell.angle_alpha   90.00
_cell.angle_beta   90.00
_cell.angle_gamma   90.00
#
_symmetry.space_group_name_H-M   'P 1'
#
loop_
_entity.id
_entity.type
_entity.pdbx_description
1 polymer ?
#
loop_
_entity_poly.entity_id
_entity_poly.type
_entity_poly.pdbx_seq_one_letter_code
_entity_poly.pdbx_strand_id
1 'polypeptide(L)'
;MSQAVKRGYLPGSKIEVINPQVPRGHIRHALFDFDGTISLIREGWQGVMIPMMVEILRQTPKGKREPPEKIEQEVTEFVTRLTGRQTIYQMLRLCEEVRRRGGRPLDPLEYKRMYHDRLWERIKGRLEALESGRVDADEMMVPGARAMLEELRARSVKCYLASGTDEPYVWNEARALKITHYFAGIYGALEDWKSYSKRQVIERIIRESRLSGKEFASFGDGFVEIEET
;
A
#
# COMPACT_ATOMS: atom_id res chain seq x y z
N MET A 1 9.27 32.75 14.29
CA MET A 1 10.61 32.11 14.29
C MET A 1 10.38 30.60 14.35
N SER A 2 10.66 29.89 13.26
CA SER A 2 10.54 28.42 13.23
C SER A 2 11.68 27.83 14.06
N GLN A 3 11.35 27.10 15.13
CA GLN A 3 12.37 26.36 15.88
C GLN A 3 13.02 25.34 14.95
N ALA A 4 14.36 25.35 14.90
CA ALA A 4 15.12 24.35 14.17
C ALA A 4 14.83 22.97 14.78
N VAL A 5 14.27 22.05 13.98
CA VAL A 5 14.04 20.67 14.42
C VAL A 5 15.38 19.95 14.41
N LYS A 6 15.71 19.35 15.53
CA LYS A 6 16.89 18.49 15.67
C LYS A 6 16.55 17.06 15.25
N ARG A 7 17.56 16.31 14.81
CA ARG A 7 17.42 14.84 14.63
C ARG A 7 16.95 14.23 15.96
N GLY A 8 15.94 13.38 15.91
CA GLY A 8 15.31 12.77 17.08
C GLY A 8 13.79 12.79 16.95
N TYR A 9 13.09 12.68 18.06
CA TYR A 9 11.63 12.67 18.07
C TYR A 9 11.05 14.09 18.12
N LEU A 10 9.92 14.30 17.43
CA LEU A 10 9.14 15.53 17.60
C LEU A 10 8.64 15.60 19.07
N PRO A 11 8.74 16.78 19.72
CA PRO A 11 8.29 16.95 21.09
C PRO A 11 6.84 16.49 21.29
N GLY A 12 6.59 15.66 22.32
CA GLY A 12 5.26 15.14 22.64
C GLY A 12 4.73 14.06 21.67
N SER A 13 5.56 13.52 20.80
CA SER A 13 5.16 12.48 19.84
C SER A 13 6.17 11.34 19.76
N LYS A 14 5.75 10.23 19.10
CA LYS A 14 6.62 9.10 18.73
C LYS A 14 7.19 9.24 17.30
N ILE A 15 7.05 10.41 16.69
CA ILE A 15 7.48 10.66 15.31
C ILE A 15 8.99 10.96 15.32
N GLU A 16 9.77 10.08 14.71
CA GLU A 16 11.20 10.26 14.53
C GLU A 16 11.49 11.17 13.32
N VAL A 17 12.36 12.15 13.52
CA VAL A 17 12.85 13.03 12.47
C VAL A 17 14.18 12.50 11.96
N ILE A 18 14.18 11.83 10.84
CA ILE A 18 15.38 11.27 10.20
C ILE A 18 16.23 12.38 9.56
N ASN A 19 15.60 13.27 8.82
CA ASN A 19 16.26 14.41 8.17
C ASN A 19 15.65 15.74 8.63
N PRO A 20 16.29 16.45 9.57
CA PRO A 20 15.78 17.74 10.07
C PRO A 20 15.98 18.90 9.08
N GLN A 21 16.74 18.71 7.98
CA GLN A 21 17.05 19.75 7.00
C GLN A 21 15.99 19.83 5.87
N VAL A 22 15.00 18.93 5.86
CA VAL A 22 13.91 18.98 4.87
C VAL A 22 13.20 20.34 4.95
N PRO A 23 13.09 21.08 3.84
CA PRO A 23 12.37 22.35 3.78
C PRO A 23 10.92 22.16 4.21
N ARG A 24 10.41 23.08 5.03
CA ARG A 24 9.05 23.04 5.57
C ARG A 24 8.20 24.16 4.99
N GLY A 25 6.87 23.92 4.97
CA GLY A 25 5.90 24.96 4.57
C GLY A 25 5.80 25.19 3.07
N HIS A 26 6.46 24.36 2.24
CA HIS A 26 6.44 24.50 0.80
C HIS A 26 5.66 23.40 0.09
N ILE A 27 5.11 22.43 0.83
CA ILE A 27 4.38 21.29 0.27
C ILE A 27 3.08 21.79 -0.36
N ARG A 28 2.90 21.50 -1.63
CA ARG A 28 1.70 21.80 -2.42
C ARG A 28 0.99 20.57 -2.92
N HIS A 29 1.70 19.43 -2.98
CA HIS A 29 1.17 18.16 -3.42
C HIS A 29 1.55 17.06 -2.44
N ALA A 30 0.61 16.18 -2.14
CA ALA A 30 0.78 15.05 -1.25
C ALA A 30 0.27 13.76 -1.90
N LEU A 31 1.09 12.72 -1.94
CA LEU A 31 0.71 11.39 -2.37
C LEU A 31 0.52 10.51 -1.14
N PHE A 32 -0.57 9.79 -1.10
CA PHE A 32 -0.86 8.81 -0.07
C PHE A 32 -0.88 7.41 -0.65
N ASP A 33 -0.26 6.48 0.04
CA ASP A 33 -0.63 5.08 -0.07
C ASP A 33 -2.03 4.85 0.48
N PHE A 34 -2.63 3.71 0.19
CA PHE A 34 -4.01 3.43 0.57
C PHE A 34 -4.10 2.46 1.74
N ASP A 35 -3.65 1.23 1.52
CA ASP A 35 -3.79 0.14 2.47
C ASP A 35 -2.82 0.31 3.64
N GLY A 36 -3.32 0.43 4.87
CA GLY A 36 -2.50 0.68 6.07
C GLY A 36 -2.12 2.15 6.30
N THR A 37 -2.34 3.03 5.33
CA THR A 37 -2.06 4.49 5.42
C THR A 37 -3.34 5.31 5.55
N ILE A 38 -4.34 5.02 4.74
CA ILE A 38 -5.67 5.65 4.78
C ILE A 38 -6.73 4.62 5.19
N SER A 39 -6.73 3.43 4.56
CA SER A 39 -7.75 2.40 4.66
C SER A 39 -7.31 1.25 5.55
N LEU A 40 -8.23 0.78 6.40
CA LEU A 40 -8.12 -0.46 7.18
C LEU A 40 -9.03 -1.58 6.60
N ILE A 41 -9.69 -1.35 5.46
CA ILE A 41 -10.60 -2.35 4.87
C ILE A 41 -9.86 -3.67 4.65
N ARG A 42 -8.63 -3.62 4.16
CA ARG A 42 -7.79 -4.80 3.87
C ARG A 42 -6.90 -5.22 5.03
N GLU A 43 -7.06 -4.63 6.21
CA GLU A 43 -6.24 -4.99 7.38
C GLU A 43 -6.20 -6.49 7.61
N GLY A 44 -4.97 -7.01 7.83
CA GLY A 44 -4.70 -8.45 8.00
C GLY A 44 -4.59 -9.22 6.69
N TRP A 45 -4.38 -8.55 5.55
CA TRP A 45 -4.15 -9.16 4.24
C TRP A 45 -2.96 -10.13 4.22
N GLN A 46 -1.92 -9.87 5.02
CA GLN A 46 -0.78 -10.79 5.17
C GLN A 46 -1.22 -12.15 5.71
N GLY A 47 -2.20 -12.16 6.64
CA GLY A 47 -2.78 -13.40 7.19
C GLY A 47 -3.59 -14.21 6.16
N VAL A 48 -3.81 -13.70 4.97
CA VAL A 48 -4.36 -14.43 3.82
C VAL A 48 -3.26 -14.83 2.85
N MET A 49 -2.38 -13.90 2.50
CA MET A 49 -1.33 -14.10 1.49
C MET A 49 -0.27 -15.09 1.95
N ILE A 50 0.26 -14.92 3.15
CA ILE A 50 1.36 -15.77 3.67
C ILE A 50 0.92 -17.23 3.76
N PRO A 51 -0.20 -17.61 4.41
CA PRO A 51 -0.65 -19.00 4.46
C PRO A 51 -0.91 -19.59 3.06
N MET A 52 -1.49 -18.82 2.13
CA MET A 52 -1.70 -19.28 0.76
C MET A 52 -0.36 -19.63 0.07
N MET A 53 0.63 -18.78 0.19
CA MET A 53 1.95 -19.02 -0.41
C MET A 53 2.68 -20.20 0.24
N VAL A 54 2.60 -20.33 1.56
CA VAL A 54 3.16 -21.48 2.30
C VAL A 54 2.51 -22.78 1.84
N GLU A 55 1.19 -22.81 1.71
CA GLU A 55 0.44 -23.96 1.19
C GLU A 55 0.94 -24.39 -0.19
N ILE A 56 1.10 -23.44 -1.11
CA ILE A 56 1.60 -23.67 -2.48
C ILE A 56 3.03 -24.23 -2.43
N LEU A 57 3.92 -23.62 -1.67
CA LEU A 57 5.32 -24.02 -1.59
C LEU A 57 5.50 -25.40 -0.96
N ARG A 58 4.69 -25.76 0.03
CA ARG A 58 4.68 -27.10 0.65
C ARG A 58 4.25 -28.21 -0.30
N GLN A 59 3.58 -27.91 -1.41
CA GLN A 59 3.21 -28.90 -2.42
C GLN A 59 4.36 -29.21 -3.40
N THR A 60 5.41 -28.39 -3.42
CA THR A 60 6.58 -28.59 -4.30
C THR A 60 7.46 -29.79 -3.86
N PRO A 61 8.27 -30.38 -4.75
CA PRO A 61 9.12 -31.54 -4.43
C PRO A 61 10.06 -31.31 -3.23
N LYS A 62 10.70 -30.15 -3.12
CA LYS A 62 11.57 -29.83 -1.97
C LYS A 62 10.74 -29.33 -0.78
N GLY A 63 9.70 -28.54 -1.03
CA GLY A 63 8.88 -27.96 0.05
C GLY A 63 8.18 -29.00 0.91
N LYS A 64 7.87 -30.19 0.37
CA LYS A 64 7.34 -31.34 1.15
C LYS A 64 8.32 -31.84 2.22
N ARG A 65 9.61 -31.53 2.06
CA ARG A 65 10.70 -32.01 2.95
C ARG A 65 11.28 -30.88 3.82
N GLU A 66 10.93 -29.63 3.51
CA GLU A 66 11.37 -28.47 4.30
C GLU A 66 10.49 -28.29 5.53
N PRO A 67 11.05 -27.84 6.68
CA PRO A 67 10.25 -27.49 7.86
C PRO A 67 9.24 -26.37 7.49
N PRO A 68 7.96 -26.50 7.87
CA PRO A 68 6.93 -25.49 7.58
C PRO A 68 7.32 -24.08 8.04
N GLU A 69 7.92 -23.98 9.22
CA GLU A 69 8.32 -22.72 9.86
C GLU A 69 9.39 -21.99 9.03
N LYS A 70 10.28 -22.74 8.37
CA LYS A 70 11.29 -22.17 7.48
C LYS A 70 10.65 -21.56 6.23
N ILE A 71 9.69 -22.27 5.63
CA ILE A 71 8.95 -21.77 4.46
C ILE A 71 8.18 -20.51 4.85
N GLU A 72 7.51 -20.53 5.99
CA GLU A 72 6.73 -19.39 6.50
C GLU A 72 7.62 -18.17 6.75
N GLN A 73 8.79 -18.37 7.36
CA GLN A 73 9.75 -17.28 7.55
C GLN A 73 10.20 -16.68 6.23
N GLU A 74 10.60 -17.49 5.26
CA GLU A 74 11.02 -17.01 3.93
C GLU A 74 9.89 -16.27 3.20
N VAL A 75 8.66 -16.77 3.28
CA VAL A 75 7.48 -16.12 2.69
C VAL A 75 7.23 -14.78 3.37
N THR A 76 7.24 -14.75 4.71
CA THR A 76 7.03 -13.53 5.48
C THR A 76 8.08 -12.46 5.13
N GLU A 77 9.34 -12.84 5.02
CA GLU A 77 10.42 -11.93 4.66
C GLU A 77 10.19 -11.25 3.30
N PHE A 78 9.88 -12.03 2.24
CA PHE A 78 9.71 -11.41 0.94
C PHE A 78 8.37 -10.69 0.78
N VAL A 79 7.30 -11.14 1.44
CA VAL A 79 6.01 -10.44 1.46
C VAL A 79 6.18 -9.07 2.13
N THR A 80 6.85 -9.03 3.29
CA THR A 80 7.13 -7.77 4.00
C THR A 80 7.99 -6.82 3.16
N ARG A 81 9.06 -7.32 2.52
CA ARG A 81 9.94 -6.50 1.67
C ARG A 81 9.22 -5.90 0.47
N LEU A 82 8.20 -6.58 -0.04
CA LEU A 82 7.42 -6.14 -1.19
C LEU A 82 6.13 -5.41 -0.81
N THR A 83 5.91 -5.12 0.48
CA THR A 83 4.78 -4.29 0.94
C THR A 83 4.86 -2.91 0.29
N GLY A 84 3.71 -2.38 -0.17
CA GLY A 84 3.61 -1.13 -0.91
C GLY A 84 3.82 -1.25 -2.43
N ARG A 85 4.44 -2.34 -2.93
CA ARG A 85 4.50 -2.66 -4.38
C ARG A 85 3.21 -3.30 -4.85
N GLN A 86 3.00 -3.32 -6.19
CA GLN A 86 1.88 -4.04 -6.78
C GLN A 86 1.90 -5.51 -6.36
N THR A 87 0.73 -6.06 -6.04
CA THR A 87 0.54 -7.48 -5.65
C THR A 87 1.19 -8.47 -6.61
N ILE A 88 1.28 -8.15 -7.90
CA ILE A 88 1.90 -9.03 -8.88
C ILE A 88 3.38 -9.33 -8.60
N TYR A 89 4.13 -8.41 -8.00
CA TYR A 89 5.54 -8.65 -7.65
C TYR A 89 5.71 -9.73 -6.58
N GLN A 90 4.78 -9.81 -5.64
CA GLN A 90 4.75 -10.88 -4.64
C GLN A 90 4.44 -12.23 -5.31
N MET A 91 3.58 -12.26 -6.33
CA MET A 91 3.27 -13.48 -7.09
C MET A 91 4.42 -13.91 -8.00
N LEU A 92 5.13 -12.95 -8.62
CA LEU A 92 6.36 -13.24 -9.37
C LEU A 92 7.41 -13.86 -8.46
N ARG A 93 7.58 -13.32 -7.25
CA ARG A 93 8.49 -13.89 -6.25
C ARG A 93 8.06 -15.29 -5.83
N LEU A 94 6.77 -15.54 -5.63
CA LEU A 94 6.25 -16.88 -5.37
C LEU A 94 6.61 -17.86 -6.51
N CYS A 95 6.48 -17.45 -7.77
CA CYS A 95 6.86 -18.28 -8.91
C CYS A 95 8.35 -18.68 -8.88
N GLU A 96 9.24 -17.76 -8.49
CA GLU A 96 10.66 -18.05 -8.32
C GLU A 96 10.89 -19.09 -7.21
N GLU A 97 10.20 -18.95 -6.08
CA GLU A 97 10.30 -19.88 -4.96
C GLU A 97 9.77 -21.26 -5.29
N VAL A 98 8.69 -21.37 -6.10
CA VAL A 98 8.17 -22.65 -6.61
C VAL A 98 9.22 -23.32 -7.50
N ARG A 99 9.85 -22.58 -8.44
CA ARG A 99 10.92 -23.12 -9.31
C ARG A 99 12.13 -23.56 -8.51
N ARG A 100 12.59 -22.76 -7.55
CA ARG A 100 13.72 -23.08 -6.65
C ARG A 100 13.52 -24.40 -5.90
N ARG A 101 12.25 -24.73 -5.60
CA ARG A 101 11.85 -25.96 -4.92
C ARG A 101 11.52 -27.11 -5.89
N GLY A 102 11.86 -26.96 -7.18
CA GLY A 102 11.66 -27.99 -8.22
C GLY A 102 10.20 -28.16 -8.64
N GLY A 103 9.33 -27.22 -8.32
CA GLY A 103 7.96 -27.19 -8.79
C GLY A 103 7.81 -26.44 -10.12
N ARG A 104 6.65 -26.60 -10.75
CA ARG A 104 6.22 -25.81 -11.92
C ARG A 104 5.18 -24.78 -11.43
N PRO A 105 5.49 -23.48 -11.49
CA PRO A 105 4.55 -22.46 -11.05
C PRO A 105 3.40 -22.31 -12.05
N LEU A 106 2.26 -21.85 -11.56
CA LEU A 106 1.20 -21.28 -12.37
C LEU A 106 1.62 -19.91 -12.92
N ASP A 107 0.77 -19.32 -13.77
CA ASP A 107 0.93 -17.93 -14.18
C ASP A 107 0.80 -17.01 -12.94
N PRO A 108 1.64 -15.98 -12.81
CA PRO A 108 1.54 -15.03 -11.68
C PRO A 108 0.17 -14.41 -11.50
N LEU A 109 -0.57 -14.17 -12.59
CA LEU A 109 -1.94 -13.63 -12.55
C LEU A 109 -2.94 -14.64 -11.97
N GLU A 110 -2.70 -15.95 -12.14
CA GLU A 110 -3.52 -16.99 -11.51
C GLU A 110 -3.34 -16.98 -10.00
N TYR A 111 -2.09 -16.90 -9.51
CA TYR A 111 -1.82 -16.74 -8.08
C TYR A 111 -2.42 -15.45 -7.52
N LYS A 112 -2.38 -14.36 -8.29
CA LYS A 112 -2.99 -13.08 -7.92
C LYS A 112 -4.50 -13.23 -7.76
N ARG A 113 -5.19 -13.92 -8.69
CA ARG A 113 -6.63 -14.22 -8.58
C ARG A 113 -6.93 -15.05 -7.34
N MET A 114 -6.19 -16.14 -7.11
CA MET A 114 -6.36 -16.98 -5.92
C MET A 114 -6.26 -16.17 -4.61
N TYR A 115 -5.31 -15.25 -4.56
CA TYR A 115 -5.15 -14.34 -3.42
C TYR A 115 -6.35 -13.39 -3.30
N HIS A 116 -6.78 -12.77 -4.38
CA HIS A 116 -7.92 -11.84 -4.37
C HIS A 116 -9.21 -12.54 -3.94
N ASP A 117 -9.48 -13.74 -4.42
CA ASP A 117 -10.66 -14.51 -4.03
C ASP A 117 -10.67 -14.82 -2.52
N ARG A 118 -9.52 -15.23 -1.97
CA ARG A 118 -9.38 -15.49 -0.53
C ARG A 118 -9.49 -14.19 0.28
N LEU A 119 -8.91 -13.10 -0.18
CA LEU A 119 -8.99 -11.80 0.48
C LEU A 119 -10.42 -11.25 0.45
N TRP A 120 -11.14 -11.41 -0.67
CA TRP A 120 -12.53 -11.01 -0.80
C TRP A 120 -13.40 -11.63 0.28
N GLU A 121 -13.27 -12.93 0.53
CA GLU A 121 -14.02 -13.61 1.60
C GLU A 121 -13.79 -12.99 2.98
N ARG A 122 -12.62 -12.40 3.20
CA ARG A 122 -12.28 -11.72 4.45
C ARG A 122 -12.86 -10.31 4.54
N ILE A 123 -12.85 -9.55 3.43
CA ILE A 123 -13.17 -8.11 3.46
C ILE A 123 -14.59 -7.78 3.01
N LYS A 124 -15.29 -8.67 2.30
CA LYS A 124 -16.65 -8.41 1.77
C LYS A 124 -17.63 -7.92 2.85
N GLY A 125 -17.60 -8.53 4.02
CA GLY A 125 -18.47 -8.13 5.14
C GLY A 125 -18.18 -6.71 5.67
N ARG A 126 -16.92 -6.24 5.57
CA ARG A 126 -16.52 -4.87 5.92
C ARG A 126 -17.09 -3.88 4.90
N LEU A 127 -16.97 -4.19 3.62
CA LEU A 127 -17.53 -3.36 2.54
C LEU A 127 -19.04 -3.27 2.61
N GLU A 128 -19.73 -4.39 2.78
CA GLU A 128 -21.18 -4.43 2.97
C GLU A 128 -21.63 -3.62 4.20
N ALA A 129 -20.86 -3.65 5.28
CA ALA A 129 -21.15 -2.88 6.49
C ALA A 129 -20.99 -1.37 6.26
N LEU A 130 -19.96 -0.95 5.52
CA LEU A 130 -19.73 0.44 5.11
C LEU A 130 -20.83 0.92 4.16
N GLU A 131 -21.14 0.16 3.11
CA GLU A 131 -22.14 0.51 2.09
C GLU A 131 -23.54 0.62 2.67
N SER A 132 -23.87 -0.26 3.63
CA SER A 132 -25.17 -0.22 4.33
C SER A 132 -25.24 0.80 5.47
N GLY A 133 -24.12 1.48 5.80
CA GLY A 133 -24.05 2.44 6.90
C GLY A 133 -24.11 1.81 8.30
N ARG A 134 -23.90 0.49 8.42
CA ARG A 134 -23.82 -0.21 9.73
C ARG A 134 -22.53 0.11 10.49
N VAL A 135 -21.50 0.50 9.76
CA VAL A 135 -20.21 0.91 10.29
C VAL A 135 -19.88 2.29 9.73
N ASP A 136 -19.39 3.19 10.57
CA ASP A 136 -18.95 4.49 10.11
C ASP A 136 -17.66 4.36 9.29
N ALA A 137 -17.52 5.21 8.26
CA ALA A 137 -16.36 5.19 7.40
C ALA A 137 -15.04 5.39 8.17
N ASP A 138 -15.07 6.19 9.22
CA ASP A 138 -13.87 6.50 10.02
C ASP A 138 -13.39 5.30 10.85
N GLU A 139 -14.28 4.35 11.19
CA GLU A 139 -13.92 3.11 11.85
C GLU A 139 -13.09 2.17 10.97
N MET A 140 -13.19 2.33 9.65
CA MET A 140 -12.41 1.58 8.65
C MET A 140 -11.27 2.41 8.04
N MET A 141 -10.91 3.52 8.69
CA MET A 141 -9.77 4.36 8.32
C MET A 141 -8.69 4.34 9.41
N VAL A 142 -7.45 4.58 9.00
CA VAL A 142 -6.37 4.83 9.96
C VAL A 142 -6.73 6.03 10.82
N PRO A 143 -6.63 5.92 12.16
CA PRO A 143 -7.00 7.01 13.07
C PRO A 143 -6.33 8.33 12.71
N GLY A 144 -7.14 9.37 12.49
CA GLY A 144 -6.67 10.70 12.09
C GLY A 144 -6.47 10.91 10.59
N ALA A 145 -6.60 9.88 9.75
CA ALA A 145 -6.40 10.01 8.30
C ALA A 145 -7.36 11.02 7.68
N ARG A 146 -8.66 10.98 8.01
CA ARG A 146 -9.64 11.96 7.50
C ARG A 146 -9.29 13.37 7.95
N ALA A 147 -9.00 13.58 9.24
CA ALA A 147 -8.65 14.89 9.76
C ALA A 147 -7.39 15.46 9.07
N MET A 148 -6.40 14.62 8.75
CA MET A 148 -5.24 15.01 7.97
C MET A 148 -5.61 15.44 6.54
N LEU A 149 -6.48 14.70 5.86
CA LEU A 149 -6.94 15.04 4.52
C LEU A 149 -7.70 16.37 4.51
N GLU A 150 -8.54 16.63 5.51
CA GLU A 150 -9.25 17.89 5.69
C GLU A 150 -8.30 19.06 5.92
N GLU A 151 -7.30 18.89 6.78
CA GLU A 151 -6.29 19.90 7.07
C GLU A 151 -5.46 20.24 5.82
N LEU A 152 -5.03 19.23 5.05
CA LEU A 152 -4.31 19.45 3.80
C LEU A 152 -5.16 20.18 2.76
N ARG A 153 -6.43 19.81 2.66
CA ARG A 153 -7.41 20.51 1.80
C ARG A 153 -7.60 21.96 2.22
N ALA A 154 -7.73 22.23 3.52
CA ALA A 154 -7.85 23.60 4.04
C ALA A 154 -6.61 24.45 3.72
N ARG A 155 -5.44 23.82 3.65
CA ARG A 155 -4.18 24.46 3.23
C ARG A 155 -3.97 24.49 1.71
N SER A 156 -4.97 24.11 0.92
CA SER A 156 -4.88 24.05 -0.55
C SER A 156 -3.80 23.10 -1.09
N VAL A 157 -3.43 22.08 -0.31
CA VAL A 157 -2.54 21.00 -0.76
C VAL A 157 -3.35 20.03 -1.60
N LYS A 158 -2.90 19.75 -2.82
CA LYS A 158 -3.53 18.74 -3.69
C LYS A 158 -3.10 17.34 -3.27
N CYS A 159 -4.06 16.52 -2.85
CA CYS A 159 -3.81 15.15 -2.45
C CYS A 159 -4.05 14.18 -3.62
N TYR A 160 -3.26 13.12 -3.67
CA TYR A 160 -3.36 12.02 -4.61
C TYR A 160 -3.29 10.70 -3.85
N LEU A 161 -3.95 9.68 -4.38
CA LEU A 161 -3.92 8.32 -3.84
C LEU A 161 -3.22 7.41 -4.84
N ALA A 162 -2.25 6.60 -4.40
CA ALA A 162 -1.59 5.62 -5.25
C ALA A 162 -1.36 4.32 -4.48
N SER A 163 -1.97 3.23 -4.93
CA SER A 163 -1.93 1.92 -4.29
C SER A 163 -1.32 0.84 -5.18
N GLY A 164 -0.70 -0.16 -4.55
CA GLY A 164 -0.32 -1.40 -5.21
C GLY A 164 -1.49 -2.36 -5.49
N THR A 165 -2.68 -2.05 -4.97
CA THR A 165 -3.94 -2.72 -5.25
C THR A 165 -4.48 -2.31 -6.63
N ASP A 166 -5.20 -3.22 -7.31
CA ASP A 166 -5.79 -2.92 -8.62
C ASP A 166 -6.77 -1.75 -8.55
N GLU A 167 -6.66 -0.85 -9.53
CA GLU A 167 -7.35 0.44 -9.54
C GLU A 167 -8.87 0.36 -9.33
N PRO A 168 -9.62 -0.59 -9.93
CA PRO A 168 -11.06 -0.70 -9.68
C PRO A 168 -11.41 -0.94 -8.21
N TYR A 169 -10.59 -1.73 -7.50
CA TYR A 169 -10.81 -1.98 -6.08
C TYR A 169 -10.50 -0.74 -5.24
N VAL A 170 -9.40 -0.04 -5.54
CA VAL A 170 -9.03 1.21 -4.86
C VAL A 170 -10.17 2.24 -4.96
N TRP A 171 -10.73 2.42 -6.17
CA TRP A 171 -11.86 3.31 -6.40
C TRP A 171 -13.11 2.90 -5.62
N ASN A 172 -13.44 1.60 -5.61
CA ASN A 172 -14.62 1.10 -4.90
C ASN A 172 -14.50 1.34 -3.38
N GLU A 173 -13.35 0.99 -2.82
CA GLU A 173 -13.07 1.14 -1.40
C GLU A 173 -12.99 2.62 -0.99
N ALA A 174 -12.38 3.48 -1.79
CA ALA A 174 -12.34 4.92 -1.53
C ALA A 174 -13.73 5.57 -1.57
N ARG A 175 -14.65 5.07 -2.42
CA ARG A 175 -16.06 5.49 -2.41
C ARG A 175 -16.78 5.02 -1.15
N ALA A 176 -16.60 3.76 -0.75
CA ALA A 176 -17.18 3.22 0.48
C ALA A 176 -16.75 4.02 1.71
N LEU A 177 -15.48 4.45 1.76
CA LEU A 177 -14.93 5.32 2.80
C LEU A 177 -15.35 6.80 2.65
N LYS A 178 -16.04 7.18 1.56
CA LYS A 178 -16.49 8.55 1.27
C LYS A 178 -15.35 9.57 1.20
N ILE A 179 -14.18 9.17 0.66
CA ILE A 179 -12.98 10.02 0.63
C ILE A 179 -12.53 10.45 -0.77
N THR A 180 -13.19 10.00 -1.83
CA THR A 180 -12.78 10.31 -3.21
C THR A 180 -12.65 11.79 -3.50
N HIS A 181 -13.47 12.62 -2.85
CA HIS A 181 -13.50 14.08 -3.03
C HIS A 181 -12.27 14.82 -2.44
N TYR A 182 -11.45 14.15 -1.66
CA TYR A 182 -10.19 14.72 -1.16
C TYR A 182 -9.06 14.64 -2.18
N PHE A 183 -9.17 13.74 -3.18
CA PHE A 183 -8.06 13.42 -4.08
C PHE A 183 -8.28 14.05 -5.45
N ALA A 184 -7.24 14.71 -5.96
CA ALA A 184 -7.17 15.20 -7.34
C ALA A 184 -6.97 14.06 -8.35
N GLY A 185 -6.46 12.90 -7.91
CA GLY A 185 -6.31 11.68 -8.68
C GLY A 185 -6.20 10.47 -7.77
N ILE A 186 -6.77 9.35 -8.22
CA ILE A 186 -6.73 8.05 -7.56
C ILE A 186 -6.17 7.05 -8.56
N TYR A 187 -5.08 6.40 -8.19
CA TYR A 187 -4.31 5.49 -9.03
C TYR A 187 -4.14 4.15 -8.34
N GLY A 188 -4.32 3.09 -9.09
CA GLY A 188 -4.07 1.72 -8.66
C GLY A 188 -3.30 0.93 -9.69
N ALA A 189 -2.94 -0.30 -9.37
CA ALA A 189 -2.29 -1.19 -10.32
C ALA A 189 -3.18 -1.43 -11.54
N LEU A 190 -2.58 -1.38 -12.73
CA LEU A 190 -3.23 -1.62 -14.00
C LEU A 190 -3.10 -3.11 -14.39
N GLU A 191 -3.93 -3.58 -15.33
CA GLU A 191 -3.80 -4.93 -15.89
C GLU A 191 -2.43 -5.13 -16.54
N ASP A 192 -1.97 -4.15 -17.32
CA ASP A 192 -0.58 -4.08 -17.74
C ASP A 192 0.28 -3.53 -16.58
N TRP A 193 0.64 -4.43 -15.68
CA TRP A 193 1.39 -4.11 -14.48
C TRP A 193 2.77 -3.47 -14.74
N LYS A 194 3.32 -3.59 -15.96
CA LYS A 194 4.60 -2.97 -16.36
C LYS A 194 4.46 -1.49 -16.64
N SER A 195 3.27 -1.04 -16.97
CA SER A 195 2.98 0.37 -17.29
C SER A 195 2.57 1.22 -16.06
N TYR A 196 2.65 0.64 -14.85
CA TYR A 196 2.31 1.34 -13.61
C TYR A 196 3.40 1.16 -12.55
N SER A 197 3.78 2.27 -11.89
CA SER A 197 4.47 2.28 -10.59
C SER A 197 4.12 3.57 -9.86
N LYS A 198 4.27 3.60 -8.53
CA LYS A 198 4.10 4.84 -7.75
C LYS A 198 5.06 5.92 -8.24
N ARG A 199 6.28 5.56 -8.58
CA ARG A 199 7.27 6.47 -9.16
C ARG A 199 6.77 7.12 -10.44
N GLN A 200 6.20 6.36 -11.37
CA GLN A 200 5.62 6.92 -12.62
C GLN A 200 4.47 7.88 -12.32
N VAL A 201 3.65 7.59 -11.32
CA VAL A 201 2.58 8.50 -10.85
C VAL A 201 3.17 9.80 -10.32
N ILE A 202 4.19 9.72 -9.46
CA ILE A 202 4.89 10.89 -8.90
C ILE A 202 5.52 11.75 -10.01
N GLU A 203 6.29 11.13 -10.91
CA GLU A 203 6.94 11.81 -12.05
C GLU A 203 5.91 12.49 -12.96
N ARG A 204 4.76 11.84 -13.19
CA ARG A 204 3.66 12.40 -13.95
C ARG A 204 3.06 13.61 -13.25
N ILE A 205 2.75 13.54 -11.97
CA ILE A 205 2.18 14.64 -11.19
C ILE A 205 3.13 15.85 -11.19
N ILE A 206 4.42 15.63 -10.93
CA ILE A 206 5.45 16.67 -10.92
C ILE A 206 5.53 17.36 -12.28
N ARG A 207 5.56 16.59 -13.36
CA ARG A 207 5.63 17.12 -14.73
C ARG A 207 4.37 17.91 -15.10
N GLU A 208 3.18 17.38 -14.85
CA GLU A 208 1.91 18.03 -15.19
C GLU A 208 1.66 19.28 -14.35
N SER A 209 2.09 19.28 -13.09
CA SER A 209 1.92 20.41 -12.17
C SER A 209 3.04 21.45 -12.27
N ARG A 210 4.10 21.20 -13.04
CA ARG A 210 5.30 22.05 -13.17
C ARG A 210 5.94 22.39 -11.82
N LEU A 211 5.90 21.43 -10.88
CA LEU A 211 6.47 21.57 -9.54
C LEU A 211 7.94 21.15 -9.49
N SER A 212 8.63 21.63 -8.46
CA SER A 212 9.87 21.00 -8.02
C SER A 212 9.56 19.84 -7.05
N GLY A 213 10.42 18.81 -6.99
CA GLY A 213 10.25 17.72 -6.02
C GLY A 213 10.22 18.19 -4.56
N LYS A 214 10.73 19.39 -4.27
CA LYS A 214 10.71 20.01 -2.94
C LYS A 214 9.31 20.45 -2.45
N GLU A 215 8.34 20.51 -3.36
CA GLU A 215 6.95 20.89 -3.07
C GLU A 215 6.02 19.66 -2.97
N PHE A 216 6.61 18.45 -2.99
CA PHE A 216 5.91 17.17 -2.98
C PHE A 216 6.24 16.40 -1.69
N ALA A 217 5.24 15.75 -1.09
CA ALA A 217 5.42 14.84 0.03
C ALA A 217 4.70 13.52 -0.23
N SER A 218 5.26 12.43 0.26
CA SER A 218 4.67 11.09 0.18
C SER A 218 4.41 10.54 1.59
N PHE A 219 3.31 9.80 1.71
CA PHE A 219 2.88 9.17 2.96
C PHE A 219 2.57 7.70 2.69
N GLY A 220 3.14 6.80 3.47
CA GLY A 220 2.92 5.37 3.35
C GLY A 220 3.45 4.61 4.56
N ASP A 221 3.04 3.35 4.69
CA ASP A 221 3.45 2.43 5.76
C ASP A 221 4.56 1.46 5.30
N GLY A 222 4.98 1.55 4.04
CA GLY A 222 5.99 0.68 3.43
C GLY A 222 7.31 1.38 3.08
N PHE A 223 8.29 0.59 2.67
CA PHE A 223 9.58 1.10 2.19
C PHE A 223 9.50 1.76 0.81
N VAL A 224 8.48 1.42 0.03
CA VAL A 224 8.30 1.87 -1.36
C VAL A 224 8.15 3.39 -1.43
N GLU A 225 7.44 4.00 -0.48
CA GLU A 225 7.25 5.44 -0.42
C GLU A 225 8.57 6.18 -0.20
N ILE A 226 9.50 5.57 0.55
CA ILE A 226 10.84 6.14 0.80
C ILE A 226 11.75 5.94 -0.41
N GLU A 227 11.66 4.79 -1.09
CA GLU A 227 12.52 4.44 -2.23
C GLU A 227 12.13 5.17 -3.52
N GLU A 228 10.83 5.50 -3.69
CA GLU A 228 10.29 6.04 -4.94
C GLU A 228 9.99 7.56 -4.89
N THR A 229 10.16 8.21 -3.73
CA THR A 229 9.99 9.64 -3.53
C THR A 229 11.33 10.35 -3.39
#